data_f4873f46c88636283e78ce4bc02410c6
#
_entry.id   f4873f46c88636283e78ce4bc02410c6
#
_cell.length_a   1.000
_cell.length_b   1.000
_cell.length_c   1.000
_cell.angle_alpha   90.00
_cell.angle_beta   90.00
_cell.angle_gamma   90.00
#
_symmetry.space_group_name_H-M   'P 1'
#
loop_
_entity.id
_entity.type
_entity.pdbx_description
1 polymer ?
#
loop_
_entity_poly.entity_id
_entity_poly.type
_entity_poly.pdbx_seq_one_letter_code
_entity_poly.pdbx_strand_id
1 'polypeptide(L)'
;MHRFLNVRWVIGLVLVISCLVWLRSTRAASLDPKAIAITLPKDIKWVATAGGSENAVLVGDPSKPGLYVVLTKWTPHHNSRPHFHPNDRFITVLSGTWWVNTGAKYDPDGMVPLPTGSFVKHSGKEIHYDGARDAECVLEIVGMGPATSTPAEAK
;
A
#
# COMPACT_ATOMS: atom_id res chain seq x y z
N MET A 1 24.91 -39.64 62.73
CA MET A 1 24.50 -38.26 62.42
C MET A 1 24.50 -38.06 60.87
N HIS A 2 23.35 -38.28 60.18
CA HIS A 2 23.25 -38.12 58.74
C HIS A 2 22.70 -36.74 58.48
N ARG A 3 23.50 -35.89 57.77
CA ARG A 3 23.09 -34.57 57.26
C ARG A 3 22.26 -34.78 56.01
N PHE A 4 20.96 -34.60 56.10
CA PHE A 4 20.11 -34.45 54.95
C PHE A 4 20.37 -33.05 54.29
N LEU A 5 21.12 -33.02 53.19
CA LEU A 5 21.20 -31.82 52.36
C LEU A 5 19.81 -31.56 51.82
N ASN A 6 19.31 -30.32 52.02
CA ASN A 6 17.99 -29.92 51.61
C ASN A 6 17.91 -29.87 50.09
N VAL A 7 17.40 -30.93 49.46
CA VAL A 7 17.15 -31.09 48.02
C VAL A 7 16.30 -29.94 47.45
N ARG A 8 15.50 -29.31 48.29
CA ARG A 8 14.60 -28.20 47.89
C ARG A 8 15.34 -26.96 47.34
N TRP A 9 16.54 -26.66 47.86
CA TRP A 9 17.33 -25.50 47.39
C TRP A 9 18.03 -25.76 46.07
N VAL A 10 18.38 -26.98 45.75
CA VAL A 10 19.04 -27.36 44.50
C VAL A 10 18.04 -27.30 43.33
N ILE A 11 16.78 -27.73 43.55
CA ILE A 11 15.71 -27.66 42.52
C ILE A 11 15.36 -26.22 42.21
N GLY A 12 15.28 -25.34 43.22
CA GLY A 12 14.99 -23.91 42.99
C GLY A 12 16.08 -23.21 42.17
N LEU A 13 17.35 -23.53 42.42
CA LEU A 13 18.47 -22.92 41.68
C LEU A 13 18.54 -23.38 40.22
N VAL A 14 18.24 -24.66 39.95
CA VAL A 14 18.19 -25.20 38.56
C VAL A 14 17.07 -24.59 37.76
N LEU A 15 15.88 -24.36 38.36
CA LEU A 15 14.75 -23.72 37.65
C LEU A 15 15.02 -22.24 37.34
N VAL A 16 15.68 -21.49 38.20
CA VAL A 16 16.05 -20.09 37.95
C VAL A 16 17.09 -19.97 36.85
N ILE A 17 18.08 -20.88 36.80
CA ILE A 17 19.10 -20.90 35.74
C ILE A 17 18.46 -21.30 34.41
N SER A 18 17.48 -22.22 34.37
CA SER A 18 16.74 -22.60 33.17
C SER A 18 15.91 -21.45 32.60
N CYS A 19 15.27 -20.63 33.43
CA CYS A 19 14.55 -19.44 33.00
C CYS A 19 15.47 -18.35 32.43
N LEU A 20 16.67 -18.20 32.95
CA LEU A 20 17.64 -17.20 32.45
C LEU A 20 18.27 -17.58 31.10
N VAL A 21 18.31 -18.86 30.76
CA VAL A 21 18.81 -19.30 29.43
C VAL A 21 17.82 -19.07 28.31
N TRP A 22 16.52 -18.94 28.60
CA TRP A 22 15.46 -18.68 27.56
C TRP A 22 15.27 -17.20 27.20
N LEU A 23 15.93 -16.29 27.93
CA LEU A 23 15.97 -14.86 27.61
C LEU A 23 17.10 -14.49 26.62
N ARG A 24 17.57 -15.42 25.81
CA ARG A 24 18.35 -15.05 24.63
C ARG A 24 17.40 -14.35 23.68
N SER A 25 17.37 -13.02 23.78
CA SER A 25 16.81 -12.16 22.77
C SER A 25 17.30 -12.65 21.40
N THR A 26 16.42 -13.27 20.64
CA THR A 26 16.68 -13.56 19.22
C THR A 26 16.80 -12.20 18.55
N ARG A 27 18.03 -11.72 18.44
CA ARG A 27 18.31 -10.51 17.67
C ARG A 27 17.83 -10.82 16.26
N ALA A 28 16.74 -10.20 15.85
CA ALA A 28 16.26 -10.32 14.48
C ALA A 28 17.45 -10.01 13.57
N ALA A 29 17.71 -10.89 12.61
CA ALA A 29 18.75 -10.65 11.62
C ALA A 29 18.48 -9.32 10.94
N SER A 30 19.43 -8.40 10.94
CA SER A 30 19.30 -7.16 10.19
C SER A 30 19.47 -7.47 8.71
N LEU A 31 18.49 -7.06 7.89
CA LEU A 31 18.61 -7.18 6.44
C LEU A 31 19.68 -6.20 5.92
N ASP A 32 20.41 -6.61 4.90
CA ASP A 32 21.32 -5.72 4.19
C ASP A 32 20.51 -4.71 3.35
N PRO A 33 20.56 -3.39 3.65
CA PRO A 33 19.78 -2.40 2.94
C PRO A 33 20.22 -2.21 1.48
N LYS A 34 21.40 -2.72 1.09
CA LYS A 34 21.83 -2.76 -0.31
C LYS A 34 21.16 -3.86 -1.11
N ALA A 35 20.77 -4.95 -0.43
CA ALA A 35 20.10 -6.08 -1.06
C ALA A 35 18.57 -5.91 -1.03
N ILE A 36 18.01 -5.35 0.05
CA ILE A 36 16.57 -5.23 0.26
C ILE A 36 16.26 -3.85 0.83
N ALA A 37 15.60 -2.99 0.03
CA ALA A 37 15.02 -1.75 0.50
C ALA A 37 13.60 -1.99 1.03
N ILE A 38 13.27 -1.45 2.19
CA ILE A 38 11.96 -1.64 2.84
C ILE A 38 11.35 -0.27 3.12
N THR A 39 10.08 -0.10 2.72
CA THR A 39 9.24 1.01 3.18
C THR A 39 8.09 0.41 4.00
N LEU A 40 8.10 0.65 5.31
CA LEU A 40 7.03 0.19 6.19
C LEU A 40 5.81 1.13 6.09
N PRO A 41 4.58 0.67 6.40
CA PRO A 41 3.38 1.50 6.33
C PRO A 41 3.49 2.84 7.08
N LYS A 42 4.15 2.85 8.24
CA LYS A 42 4.38 4.06 9.05
C LYS A 42 5.37 5.06 8.42
N ASP A 43 6.16 4.62 7.44
CA ASP A 43 7.19 5.41 6.79
C ASP A 43 6.73 5.96 5.43
N ILE A 44 5.54 5.56 4.95
CA ILE A 44 4.93 6.05 3.72
C ILE A 44 4.63 7.54 3.84
N LYS A 45 5.09 8.33 2.88
CA LYS A 45 4.92 9.80 2.83
C LYS A 45 3.75 10.13 1.91
N TRP A 46 2.59 10.29 2.48
CA TRP A 46 1.38 10.68 1.77
C TRP A 46 1.36 12.18 1.47
N VAL A 47 1.00 12.54 0.25
CA VAL A 47 0.88 13.93 -0.21
C VAL A 47 -0.53 14.10 -0.79
N ALA A 48 -1.29 15.00 -0.19
CA ALA A 48 -2.66 15.30 -0.64
C ALA A 48 -2.67 15.92 -2.04
N THR A 49 -3.66 15.55 -2.85
CA THR A 49 -3.94 16.14 -4.15
C THR A 49 -5.18 17.04 -4.09
N ALA A 50 -5.34 17.92 -5.07
CA ALA A 50 -6.53 18.78 -5.15
C ALA A 50 -7.83 18.00 -5.43
N GLY A 51 -7.73 16.73 -5.90
CA GLY A 51 -8.89 15.89 -6.27
C GLY A 51 -9.44 15.04 -5.13
N GLY A 52 -8.98 15.20 -3.88
CA GLY A 52 -9.45 14.43 -2.73
C GLY A 52 -8.81 13.04 -2.64
N SER A 53 -7.66 12.86 -3.25
CA SER A 53 -6.80 11.70 -3.05
C SER A 53 -5.50 12.10 -2.35
N GLU A 54 -4.76 11.10 -1.86
CA GLU A 54 -3.38 11.26 -1.41
C GLU A 54 -2.49 10.29 -2.19
N ASN A 55 -1.31 10.74 -2.60
CA ASN A 55 -0.35 9.91 -3.31
C ASN A 55 0.94 9.74 -2.51
N ALA A 56 1.57 8.57 -2.65
CA ALA A 56 2.90 8.31 -2.12
C ALA A 56 3.75 7.60 -3.17
N VAL A 57 4.84 8.21 -3.58
CA VAL A 57 5.79 7.61 -4.54
C VAL A 57 6.68 6.62 -3.78
N LEU A 58 6.64 5.35 -4.18
CA LEU A 58 7.50 4.30 -3.63
C LEU A 58 8.75 4.07 -4.48
N VAL A 59 8.62 4.16 -5.81
CA VAL A 59 9.72 3.95 -6.77
C VAL A 59 9.63 4.97 -7.90
N GLY A 60 10.76 5.46 -8.34
CA GLY A 60 10.88 6.33 -9.52
C GLY A 60 10.34 7.74 -9.33
N ASP A 61 9.97 8.35 -10.44
CA ASP A 61 9.37 9.69 -10.49
C ASP A 61 8.28 9.69 -11.58
N PRO A 62 6.98 9.73 -11.20
CA PRO A 62 5.88 9.65 -12.17
C PRO A 62 5.84 10.84 -13.14
N SER A 63 6.56 11.92 -12.89
CA SER A 63 6.64 13.07 -13.80
C SER A 63 7.67 12.90 -14.92
N LYS A 64 8.55 11.89 -14.83
CA LYS A 64 9.67 11.65 -15.75
C LYS A 64 9.53 10.33 -16.50
N PRO A 65 10.21 10.15 -17.64
CA PRO A 65 10.33 8.84 -18.28
C PRO A 65 10.95 7.79 -17.35
N GLY A 66 10.42 6.57 -17.34
CA GLY A 66 10.89 5.44 -16.57
C GLY A 66 9.81 4.79 -15.72
N LEU A 67 10.17 3.68 -15.10
CA LEU A 67 9.28 2.96 -14.18
C LEU A 67 8.95 3.81 -12.96
N TYR A 68 7.68 3.80 -12.56
CA TYR A 68 7.24 4.31 -11.26
C TYR A 68 6.30 3.34 -10.55
N VAL A 69 6.32 3.39 -9.22
CA VAL A 69 5.34 2.76 -8.35
C VAL A 69 4.80 3.82 -7.39
N VAL A 70 3.49 4.01 -7.39
CA VAL A 70 2.79 4.99 -6.56
C VAL A 70 1.66 4.29 -5.81
N LEU A 71 1.49 4.61 -4.53
CA LEU A 71 0.24 4.35 -3.84
C LEU A 71 -0.68 5.55 -4.01
N THR A 72 -1.94 5.27 -4.31
CA THR A 72 -3.02 6.27 -4.32
C THR A 72 -4.08 5.88 -3.31
N LYS A 73 -4.42 6.80 -2.43
CA LYS A 73 -5.49 6.65 -1.45
C LYS A 73 -6.61 7.63 -1.79
N TRP A 74 -7.79 7.10 -2.12
CA TRP A 74 -9.00 7.90 -2.31
C TRP A 74 -9.72 8.07 -0.99
N THR A 75 -10.01 9.31 -0.61
CA THR A 75 -10.87 9.60 0.54
C THR A 75 -12.35 9.38 0.17
N PRO A 76 -13.23 9.11 1.15
CA PRO A 76 -14.65 8.91 0.89
C PRO A 76 -15.28 10.07 0.10
N HIS A 77 -16.18 9.75 -0.81
CA HIS A 77 -16.96 10.68 -1.64
C HIS A 77 -16.14 11.54 -2.62
N HIS A 78 -14.91 11.11 -2.95
CA HIS A 78 -14.08 11.79 -3.95
C HIS A 78 -13.82 10.89 -5.16
N ASN A 79 -13.93 11.48 -6.34
CA ASN A 79 -13.66 10.81 -7.60
C ASN A 79 -12.94 11.77 -8.56
N SER A 80 -12.17 11.22 -9.48
CA SER A 80 -11.69 11.96 -10.66
C SER A 80 -12.84 12.25 -11.63
N ARG A 81 -12.62 13.23 -12.51
CA ARG A 81 -13.47 13.47 -13.68
C ARG A 81 -12.90 12.67 -14.87
N PRO A 82 -13.69 12.43 -15.96
CA PRO A 82 -13.21 11.76 -17.14
C PRO A 82 -11.88 12.31 -17.65
N HIS A 83 -10.89 11.44 -17.76
CA HIS A 83 -9.54 11.77 -18.17
C HIS A 83 -8.84 10.55 -18.76
N PHE A 84 -7.66 10.75 -19.33
CA PHE A 84 -6.79 9.68 -19.79
C PHE A 84 -5.32 9.94 -19.43
N HIS A 85 -4.52 8.90 -19.49
CA HIS A 85 -3.06 8.95 -19.32
C HIS A 85 -2.37 8.52 -20.61
N PRO A 86 -1.13 8.98 -20.89
CA PRO A 86 -0.45 8.64 -22.14
C PRO A 86 -0.07 7.16 -22.26
N ASN A 87 0.22 6.51 -21.15
CA ASN A 87 0.77 5.14 -21.06
C ASN A 87 -0.16 4.21 -20.27
N ASP A 88 0.01 2.90 -20.51
CA ASP A 88 -0.63 1.86 -19.70
C ASP A 88 -0.24 1.98 -18.22
N ARG A 89 -1.22 1.70 -17.34
CA ARG A 89 -1.00 1.58 -15.90
C ARG A 89 -1.59 0.27 -15.40
N PHE A 90 -0.89 -0.35 -14.48
CA PHE A 90 -1.29 -1.60 -13.82
C PHE A 90 -1.61 -1.28 -12.38
N ILE A 91 -2.84 -1.61 -11.96
CA ILE A 91 -3.39 -1.16 -10.69
C ILE A 91 -3.87 -2.36 -9.88
N THR A 92 -3.45 -2.43 -8.62
CA THR A 92 -3.94 -3.42 -7.66
C THR A 92 -4.69 -2.70 -6.55
N VAL A 93 -5.90 -3.17 -6.21
CA VAL A 93 -6.65 -2.68 -5.05
C VAL A 93 -6.09 -3.34 -3.80
N LEU A 94 -5.38 -2.56 -2.97
CA LEU A 94 -4.75 -3.04 -1.74
C LEU A 94 -5.72 -3.10 -0.56
N SER A 95 -6.66 -2.13 -0.49
CA SER A 95 -7.69 -2.11 0.55
C SER A 95 -8.93 -1.34 0.11
N GLY A 96 -10.07 -1.64 0.72
CA GLY A 96 -11.36 -1.01 0.43
C GLY A 96 -11.99 -1.46 -0.87
N THR A 97 -12.87 -0.62 -1.42
CA THR A 97 -13.53 -0.81 -2.72
C THR A 97 -13.25 0.39 -3.59
N TRP A 98 -12.58 0.15 -4.71
CA TRP A 98 -12.32 1.15 -5.72
C TRP A 98 -13.45 1.18 -6.74
N TRP A 99 -13.98 2.35 -7.05
CA TRP A 99 -15.07 2.54 -8.00
C TRP A 99 -14.53 3.13 -9.29
N VAL A 100 -14.89 2.52 -10.43
CA VAL A 100 -14.37 2.90 -11.75
C VAL A 100 -15.48 2.99 -12.79
N ASN A 101 -15.27 3.82 -13.80
CA ASN A 101 -16.11 3.84 -15.00
C ASN A 101 -15.27 4.34 -16.20
N THR A 102 -15.83 4.24 -17.39
CA THR A 102 -15.18 4.58 -18.66
C THR A 102 -16.00 5.57 -19.48
N GLY A 103 -15.36 6.21 -20.48
CA GLY A 103 -16.00 7.13 -21.40
C GLY A 103 -15.96 8.58 -20.93
N ALA A 104 -16.31 9.48 -21.86
CA ALA A 104 -16.21 10.93 -21.64
C ALA A 104 -17.40 11.53 -20.88
N LYS A 105 -18.54 10.82 -20.82
CA LYS A 105 -19.70 11.27 -20.05
C LYS A 105 -19.51 10.86 -18.58
N TYR A 106 -19.48 11.84 -17.70
CA TYR A 106 -19.40 11.56 -16.27
C TYR A 106 -20.71 11.02 -15.72
N ASP A 107 -20.69 9.79 -15.20
CA ASP A 107 -21.80 9.09 -14.56
C ASP A 107 -21.32 8.41 -13.27
N PRO A 108 -21.32 9.11 -12.14
CA PRO A 108 -20.84 8.56 -10.87
C PRO A 108 -21.73 7.42 -10.35
N ASP A 109 -23.02 7.39 -10.70
CA ASP A 109 -23.95 6.34 -10.27
C ASP A 109 -23.70 5.03 -11.02
N GLY A 110 -23.25 5.11 -12.27
CA GLY A 110 -22.88 3.98 -13.12
C GLY A 110 -21.49 3.38 -12.85
N MET A 111 -20.75 3.85 -11.84
CA MET A 111 -19.42 3.30 -11.52
C MET A 111 -19.51 1.87 -10.97
N VAL A 112 -18.56 1.04 -11.38
CA VAL A 112 -18.46 -0.38 -11.02
C VAL A 112 -17.53 -0.56 -9.82
N PRO A 113 -17.93 -1.32 -8.77
CA PRO A 113 -17.09 -1.59 -7.61
C PRO A 113 -16.06 -2.68 -7.89
N LEU A 114 -14.82 -2.41 -7.51
CA LEU A 114 -13.69 -3.33 -7.56
C LEU A 114 -13.16 -3.55 -6.13
N PRO A 115 -13.34 -4.72 -5.54
CA PRO A 115 -12.93 -5.00 -4.16
C PRO A 115 -11.40 -5.19 -4.05
N THR A 116 -10.91 -5.20 -2.82
CA THR A 116 -9.53 -5.58 -2.48
C THR A 116 -9.11 -6.86 -3.19
N GLY A 117 -7.89 -6.86 -3.76
CA GLY A 117 -7.33 -7.95 -4.56
C GLY A 117 -7.65 -7.86 -6.05
N SER A 118 -8.51 -6.93 -6.48
CA SER A 118 -8.75 -6.70 -7.92
C SER A 118 -7.48 -6.18 -8.60
N PHE A 119 -7.22 -6.70 -9.80
CA PHE A 119 -6.19 -6.21 -10.70
C PHE A 119 -6.81 -5.58 -11.94
N VAL A 120 -6.33 -4.40 -12.32
CA VAL A 120 -6.86 -3.62 -13.45
C VAL A 120 -5.72 -3.11 -14.30
N LYS A 121 -5.91 -3.17 -15.62
CA LYS A 121 -5.09 -2.44 -16.58
C LYS A 121 -5.86 -1.23 -17.09
N HIS A 122 -5.40 -0.02 -16.81
CA HIS A 122 -5.80 1.16 -17.56
C HIS A 122 -4.96 1.25 -18.82
N SER A 123 -5.59 1.10 -19.97
CA SER A 123 -4.91 1.26 -21.26
C SER A 123 -4.59 2.74 -21.51
N GLY A 124 -3.40 3.01 -22.02
CA GLY A 124 -2.99 4.35 -22.37
C GLY A 124 -3.94 4.99 -23.38
N LYS A 125 -4.25 6.28 -23.21
CA LYS A 125 -5.14 7.11 -24.02
C LYS A 125 -6.63 6.76 -23.93
N GLU A 126 -7.02 5.72 -23.19
CA GLU A 126 -8.43 5.38 -22.98
C GLU A 126 -9.03 6.18 -21.83
N ILE A 127 -10.24 6.72 -22.05
CA ILE A 127 -10.91 7.61 -21.09
C ILE A 127 -11.52 6.78 -19.96
N HIS A 128 -11.22 7.17 -18.74
CA HIS A 128 -11.76 6.59 -17.52
C HIS A 128 -11.90 7.65 -16.42
N TYR A 129 -12.59 7.28 -15.34
CA TYR A 129 -12.65 8.02 -14.10
C TYR A 129 -12.88 7.05 -12.94
N ASP A 130 -12.42 7.42 -11.75
CA ASP A 130 -12.33 6.52 -10.64
C ASP A 130 -12.33 7.25 -9.30
N GLY A 131 -12.57 6.54 -8.21
CA GLY A 131 -12.55 7.11 -6.88
C GLY A 131 -13.09 6.20 -5.79
N ALA A 132 -13.59 6.80 -4.72
CA ALA A 132 -14.20 6.13 -3.58
C ALA A 132 -15.61 6.65 -3.32
N ARG A 133 -16.51 5.77 -2.83
CA ARG A 133 -17.83 6.15 -2.34
C ARG A 133 -17.78 6.33 -0.82
N ASP A 134 -18.42 5.46 -0.07
CA ASP A 134 -18.65 5.64 1.37
C ASP A 134 -17.42 5.36 2.24
N ALA A 135 -16.43 4.65 1.70
CA ALA A 135 -15.21 4.26 2.42
C ALA A 135 -13.96 4.55 1.59
N GLU A 136 -12.85 4.81 2.28
CA GLU A 136 -11.51 4.95 1.70
C GLU A 136 -11.11 3.68 0.94
N CYS A 137 -10.34 3.84 -0.13
CA CYS A 137 -9.62 2.74 -0.77
C CYS A 137 -8.17 3.11 -1.04
N VAL A 138 -7.30 2.10 -1.04
CA VAL A 138 -5.87 2.24 -1.36
C VAL A 138 -5.52 1.36 -2.54
N LEU A 139 -4.82 1.96 -3.48
CA LEU A 139 -4.37 1.35 -4.73
C LEU A 139 -2.84 1.35 -4.79
N GLU A 140 -2.26 0.32 -5.40
CA GLU A 140 -0.92 0.39 -5.96
C GLU A 140 -1.03 0.59 -7.47
N ILE A 141 -0.29 1.55 -8.00
CA ILE A 141 -0.23 1.86 -9.43
C ILE A 141 1.21 1.72 -9.90
N VAL A 142 1.41 0.85 -10.88
CA VAL A 142 2.68 0.63 -11.57
C VAL A 142 2.56 1.10 -13.01
N GLY A 143 3.51 1.87 -13.50
CA GLY A 143 3.47 2.36 -14.87
C GLY A 143 4.81 2.89 -15.37
N MET A 144 4.79 3.33 -16.61
CA MET A 144 5.90 4.06 -17.23
C MET A 144 5.54 5.54 -17.32
N GLY A 145 6.37 6.39 -16.75
CA GLY A 145 6.18 7.84 -16.83
C GLY A 145 6.57 8.45 -18.19
N PRO A 146 6.16 9.68 -18.46
CA PRO A 146 5.42 10.57 -17.57
C PRO A 146 3.95 10.14 -17.40
N ALA A 147 3.43 10.25 -16.16
CA ALA A 147 2.07 9.87 -15.79
C ALA A 147 1.14 11.11 -15.76
N THR A 148 1.18 11.93 -16.79
CA THR A 148 0.31 13.08 -16.90
C THR A 148 -1.16 12.66 -17.06
N SER A 149 -2.08 13.48 -16.53
CA SER A 149 -3.53 13.31 -16.72
C SER A 149 -4.04 14.38 -17.65
N THR A 150 -4.80 13.97 -18.66
CA THR A 150 -5.43 14.88 -19.63
C THR A 150 -6.95 14.82 -19.44
N PRO A 151 -7.62 15.93 -19.10
CA PRO A 151 -9.08 15.99 -19.02
C PRO A 151 -9.73 15.62 -20.35
N ALA A 152 -10.82 14.84 -20.29
CA ALA A 152 -11.53 14.35 -21.48
C ALA A 152 -13.05 14.28 -21.26
N GLU A 153 -13.59 15.05 -20.32
CA GLU A 153 -15.02 15.10 -20.08
C GLU A 153 -15.77 15.76 -21.25
N ALA A 154 -16.84 15.09 -21.72
CA ALA A 154 -17.75 15.67 -22.69
C ALA A 154 -18.52 16.87 -22.10
N LYS A 155 -18.63 17.93 -22.86
CA LYS A 155 -19.41 19.12 -22.48
C LYS A 155 -20.90 18.85 -22.61
#